data_ec0fe5fd79858b35611e0ef6c7223cc2
#
_entry.id   ec0fe5fd79858b35611e0ef6c7223cc2
#
_cell.length_a   1.000
_cell.length_b   1.000
_cell.length_c   1.000
_cell.angle_alpha   90.00
_cell.angle_beta   90.00
_cell.angle_gamma   90.00
#
_symmetry.space_group_name_H-M   'P 1'
#
loop_
_entity.id
_entity.type
_entity.pdbx_description
1 polymer ?
#
loop_
_entity_poly.entity_id
_entity_poly.type
_entity_poly.pdbx_seq_one_letter_code
_entity_poly.pdbx_strand_id
1 'polypeptide(L)'
;RLSFPKYHLPEYDFFEVAQDFDFVNNSAWLLTKQVFTYSSNTKKRKASGITSVTFKDYELNKKFDKKYFGPEMSAASRDAYLRDSAFWASVRTEPLREKEVKLIHYTDSVRAVINSKAYKDSVDDVTNKANWKNILYKGQTLSYHERGTRYMLPSVASTIAFSFGGFRTQLPFIFYKIDSLKRTISLNTNVSYGYLNRDINGSVQLTRRYNAFNQGTFNISFTRDFVAIFSGDAWINQLKRSNYYLDNAIGSGWSREVINGLFVKANFSMSLRRSLAGYKTYGIVDSAFQRVLQEPTGNAPSFEPYNALYGDVEISYTPFQPYIREPLEKIILESKWPTFYAQWRKGIPRLLGSDVNFDYNELGIRQHVRMGLVGNAQYTIKTGSFLNTKDVRLVDYKWQRRGDPILFMNPNEAFQSMDSTFAVFKRFYEGHYFHEFNGAILNKIPLFKKIGLREVAGGGFLI
;
A
#
# COMPACT_ATOMS: atom_id res chain seq x y z
N ARG A 1 -1.08 -19.93 35.11
CA ARG A 1 -0.71 -18.50 34.97
C ARG A 1 0.62 -18.41 34.29
N LEU A 2 0.69 -17.64 33.16
CA LEU A 2 1.89 -17.40 32.40
C LEU A 2 2.19 -15.91 32.41
N SER A 3 3.42 -15.54 32.72
CA SER A 3 3.90 -14.16 32.68
C SER A 3 5.06 -14.06 31.68
N PHE A 4 5.02 -13.07 30.81
CA PHE A 4 6.02 -12.85 29.77
C PHE A 4 6.99 -11.76 30.19
N PRO A 5 8.31 -12.02 30.10
CA PRO A 5 9.31 -10.99 30.37
C PRO A 5 9.19 -9.81 29.41
N LYS A 6 9.52 -8.61 29.88
CA LYS A 6 9.42 -7.32 29.18
C LYS A 6 9.96 -7.30 27.73
N TYR A 7 10.96 -8.12 27.42
CA TYR A 7 11.62 -8.12 26.12
C TYR A 7 11.04 -9.07 25.07
N HIS A 8 10.05 -9.89 25.45
CA HIS A 8 9.44 -10.87 24.56
C HIS A 8 8.23 -10.28 23.82
N LEU A 9 7.62 -9.24 24.37
CA LEU A 9 6.50 -8.53 23.77
C LEU A 9 6.85 -7.03 23.71
N PRO A 10 7.37 -6.53 22.60
CA PRO A 10 7.93 -5.15 22.52
C PRO A 10 6.89 -4.07 22.81
N GLU A 11 5.61 -4.36 22.67
CA GLU A 11 4.51 -3.41 22.88
C GLU A 11 4.05 -3.33 24.34
N TYR A 12 4.43 -4.31 25.20
CA TYR A 12 3.98 -4.40 26.57
C TYR A 12 5.17 -4.46 27.55
N ASP A 13 5.07 -3.71 28.65
CA ASP A 13 5.98 -3.82 29.78
C ASP A 13 5.62 -4.98 30.71
N PHE A 14 4.34 -5.31 30.76
CA PHE A 14 3.80 -6.42 31.52
C PHE A 14 2.70 -7.09 30.72
N PHE A 15 2.75 -8.40 30.63
CA PHE A 15 1.72 -9.22 30.01
C PHE A 15 1.58 -10.54 30.78
N GLU A 16 0.37 -10.85 31.17
CA GLU A 16 0.04 -12.05 31.93
C GLU A 16 -1.21 -12.71 31.37
N VAL A 17 -1.21 -14.04 31.31
CA VAL A 17 -2.34 -14.85 30.92
C VAL A 17 -2.66 -15.77 32.11
N ALA A 18 -3.87 -15.66 32.68
CA ALA A 18 -4.44 -16.60 33.59
C ALA A 18 -5.50 -17.44 32.89
N GLN A 19 -5.51 -18.73 33.10
CA GLN A 19 -6.42 -19.69 32.46
C GLN A 19 -7.03 -20.57 33.51
N ASP A 20 -8.36 -20.72 33.48
CA ASP A 20 -9.13 -21.62 34.32
C ASP A 20 -9.69 -22.75 33.46
N PHE A 21 -9.58 -23.98 33.95
CA PHE A 21 -10.04 -25.18 33.27
C PHE A 21 -11.01 -25.91 34.15
N ASP A 22 -12.12 -26.38 33.61
CA ASP A 22 -13.10 -27.21 34.31
C ASP A 22 -13.32 -28.53 33.58
N PHE A 23 -13.77 -29.54 34.32
CA PHE A 23 -14.10 -30.84 33.76
C PHE A 23 -15.49 -30.79 33.13
N VAL A 24 -15.57 -30.59 31.84
CA VAL A 24 -16.82 -30.31 31.11
C VAL A 24 -17.44 -31.62 30.60
N ASN A 25 -18.76 -31.72 30.75
CA ASN A 25 -19.57 -32.88 30.31
C ASN A 25 -19.03 -34.24 30.76
N ASN A 26 -18.39 -34.32 31.93
CA ASN A 26 -17.73 -35.52 32.42
C ASN A 26 -16.79 -36.22 31.45
N SER A 27 -16.18 -35.45 30.53
CA SER A 27 -15.42 -36.00 29.42
C SER A 27 -14.01 -35.43 29.28
N ALA A 28 -13.81 -34.13 29.50
CA ALA A 28 -12.50 -33.50 29.28
C ALA A 28 -12.34 -32.22 30.12
N TRP A 29 -11.08 -31.93 30.51
CA TRP A 29 -10.70 -30.64 31.04
C TRP A 29 -10.62 -29.61 29.90
N LEU A 30 -11.49 -28.61 29.93
CA LEU A 30 -11.57 -27.59 28.91
C LEU A 30 -11.38 -26.20 29.54
N LEU A 31 -10.87 -25.29 28.73
CA LEU A 31 -10.63 -23.91 29.11
C LEU A 31 -11.96 -23.17 29.25
N THR A 32 -12.35 -22.81 30.51
CA THR A 32 -13.62 -22.11 30.76
C THR A 32 -13.46 -20.60 30.89
N LYS A 33 -12.28 -20.15 31.30
CA LYS A 33 -11.97 -18.72 31.39
C LYS A 33 -10.53 -18.43 31.08
N GLN A 34 -10.30 -17.34 30.39
CA GLN A 34 -8.97 -16.81 30.12
C GLN A 34 -8.94 -15.30 30.35
N VAL A 35 -7.99 -14.87 31.19
CA VAL A 35 -7.82 -13.45 31.53
C VAL A 35 -6.45 -13.00 31.09
N PHE A 36 -6.42 -11.97 30.26
CA PHE A 36 -5.21 -11.25 29.83
C PHE A 36 -5.10 -9.99 30.66
N THR A 37 -3.99 -9.82 31.38
CA THR A 37 -3.66 -8.55 32.06
C THR A 37 -2.41 -7.97 31.42
N TYR A 38 -2.49 -6.74 30.96
CA TYR A 38 -1.38 -6.11 30.27
C TYR A 38 -1.22 -4.65 30.64
N SER A 39 0.00 -4.17 30.55
CA SER A 39 0.32 -2.74 30.67
C SER A 39 1.46 -2.34 29.75
N SER A 40 1.40 -1.11 29.28
CA SER A 40 2.43 -0.47 28.47
C SER A 40 2.76 0.90 29.05
N ASN A 41 4.04 1.13 29.31
CA ASN A 41 4.59 2.37 29.85
C ASN A 41 5.50 3.00 28.80
N THR A 42 4.96 3.73 27.86
CA THR A 42 5.77 4.58 26.99
C THR A 42 6.02 5.95 27.67
N LYS A 43 7.13 6.61 27.33
CA LYS A 43 7.50 7.91 27.95
C LYS A 43 6.38 8.97 27.94
N LYS A 44 5.34 8.79 27.13
CA LYS A 44 4.23 9.73 26.97
C LYS A 44 2.87 9.19 27.37
N ARG A 45 2.68 7.88 27.54
CA ARG A 45 1.37 7.27 27.83
C ARG A 45 1.55 6.01 28.69
N LYS A 46 0.75 5.91 29.74
CA LYS A 46 0.56 4.68 30.52
C LYS A 46 -0.78 4.11 30.11
N ALA A 47 -0.78 2.90 29.60
CA ALA A 47 -1.99 2.16 29.26
C ALA A 47 -1.97 0.82 30.01
N SER A 48 -3.09 0.43 30.59
CA SER A 48 -3.28 -0.89 31.17
C SER A 48 -4.66 -1.42 30.81
N GLY A 49 -4.78 -2.72 30.65
CA GLY A 49 -6.03 -3.36 30.32
C GLY A 49 -6.13 -4.74 30.91
N ILE A 50 -7.38 -5.19 31.10
CA ILE A 50 -7.75 -6.55 31.44
C ILE A 50 -8.79 -6.99 30.43
N THR A 51 -8.54 -8.14 29.78
CA THR A 51 -9.50 -8.75 28.85
C THR A 51 -9.87 -10.12 29.42
N SER A 52 -11.14 -10.33 29.71
CA SER A 52 -11.67 -11.62 30.15
C SER A 52 -12.44 -12.28 29.01
N VAL A 53 -12.12 -13.52 28.73
CA VAL A 53 -12.80 -14.37 27.76
C VAL A 53 -13.37 -15.58 28.50
N THR A 54 -14.66 -15.81 28.38
CA THR A 54 -15.34 -16.94 28.96
C THR A 54 -15.83 -17.87 27.88
N PHE A 55 -15.58 -19.16 28.03
CA PHE A 55 -15.98 -20.21 27.10
C PHE A 55 -17.07 -21.06 27.81
N LYS A 56 -18.19 -21.29 27.12
CA LYS A 56 -19.31 -22.08 27.61
C LYS A 56 -19.98 -22.86 26.49
N ASP A 57 -20.90 -23.72 26.83
CA ASP A 57 -21.72 -24.48 25.88
C ASP A 57 -20.85 -25.32 24.92
N TYR A 58 -19.89 -26.07 25.48
CA TYR A 58 -19.01 -26.93 24.70
C TYR A 58 -19.75 -28.10 24.07
N GLU A 59 -19.64 -28.22 22.76
CA GLU A 59 -20.06 -29.38 21.99
C GLU A 59 -18.83 -30.20 21.59
N LEU A 60 -18.64 -31.37 22.21
CA LEU A 60 -17.50 -32.25 21.92
C LEU A 60 -17.78 -33.11 20.71
N ASN A 61 -16.73 -33.40 19.91
CA ASN A 61 -16.78 -34.31 18.78
C ASN A 61 -17.77 -33.87 17.67
N LYS A 62 -18.13 -32.60 17.63
CA LYS A 62 -19.01 -32.07 16.60
C LYS A 62 -18.38 -32.20 15.22
N LYS A 63 -19.08 -32.81 14.30
CA LYS A 63 -18.67 -32.87 12.89
C LYS A 63 -19.09 -31.58 12.19
N PHE A 64 -18.13 -30.91 11.59
CA PHE A 64 -18.38 -29.72 10.78
C PHE A 64 -18.34 -30.07 9.30
N ASP A 65 -19.18 -29.40 8.53
CA ASP A 65 -19.10 -29.48 7.07
C ASP A 65 -17.74 -28.91 6.59
N LYS A 66 -17.24 -29.45 5.47
CA LYS A 66 -15.94 -29.04 4.89
C LYS A 66 -15.82 -27.53 4.65
N LYS A 67 -16.93 -26.82 4.46
CA LYS A 67 -16.99 -25.38 4.21
C LYS A 67 -17.28 -24.53 5.45
N TYR A 68 -17.46 -25.14 6.61
CA TYR A 68 -17.81 -24.41 7.84
C TYR A 68 -16.73 -23.40 8.25
N PHE A 69 -15.47 -23.82 8.18
CA PHE A 69 -14.32 -22.93 8.39
C PHE A 69 -13.89 -22.30 7.07
N GLY A 70 -14.68 -21.33 6.61
CA GLY A 70 -14.40 -20.59 5.39
C GLY A 70 -13.35 -19.48 5.59
N PRO A 71 -13.05 -18.71 4.52
CA PRO A 71 -12.11 -17.60 4.58
C PRO A 71 -12.66 -16.37 5.31
N GLU A 72 -13.96 -16.34 5.68
CA GLU A 72 -14.55 -15.29 6.48
C GLU A 72 -14.20 -15.49 7.95
N MET A 73 -13.26 -14.67 8.45
CA MET A 73 -12.75 -14.78 9.81
C MET A 73 -13.71 -14.20 10.86
N SER A 74 -14.46 -13.18 10.46
CA SER A 74 -15.44 -12.52 11.29
C SER A 74 -16.47 -11.80 10.42
N ALA A 75 -17.71 -11.72 10.89
CA ALA A 75 -18.77 -10.96 10.26
C ALA A 75 -19.48 -10.10 11.30
N ALA A 76 -19.55 -8.79 11.04
CA ALA A 76 -20.40 -7.88 11.79
C ALA A 76 -21.61 -7.48 10.93
N SER A 77 -22.81 -7.73 11.43
CA SER A 77 -24.03 -7.24 10.83
C SER A 77 -24.24 -5.75 11.20
N ARG A 78 -25.05 -5.05 10.44
CA ARG A 78 -25.41 -3.67 10.77
C ARG A 78 -26.08 -3.57 12.14
N ASP A 79 -26.91 -4.57 12.49
CA ASP A 79 -27.61 -4.63 13.76
C ASP A 79 -26.68 -4.84 14.94
N ALA A 80 -25.51 -5.48 14.76
CA ALA A 80 -24.53 -5.66 15.82
C ALA A 80 -24.06 -4.32 16.42
N TYR A 81 -23.98 -3.27 15.60
CA TYR A 81 -23.59 -1.92 16.04
C TYR A 81 -24.75 -1.13 16.65
N LEU A 82 -25.98 -1.61 16.54
CA LEU A 82 -27.19 -0.94 17.03
C LEU A 82 -27.77 -1.62 18.28
N ARG A 83 -27.12 -2.70 18.77
CA ARG A 83 -27.56 -3.41 19.99
C ARG A 83 -27.49 -2.52 21.21
N ASP A 84 -28.56 -2.52 21.99
CA ASP A 84 -28.69 -1.74 23.21
C ASP A 84 -28.00 -2.40 24.43
N SER A 85 -28.01 -1.70 25.55
CA SER A 85 -27.41 -2.17 26.78
C SER A 85 -28.12 -3.40 27.37
N ALA A 86 -29.42 -3.54 27.10
CA ALA A 86 -30.23 -4.69 27.60
C ALA A 86 -29.81 -5.97 26.89
N PHE A 87 -29.60 -5.91 25.55
CA PHE A 87 -29.05 -7.02 24.80
C PHE A 87 -27.69 -7.46 25.37
N TRP A 88 -26.77 -6.48 25.55
CA TRP A 88 -25.43 -6.79 26.05
C TRP A 88 -25.47 -7.36 27.49
N ALA A 89 -26.40 -6.89 28.32
CA ALA A 89 -26.60 -7.45 29.68
C ALA A 89 -27.06 -8.91 29.63
N SER A 90 -27.92 -9.28 28.68
CA SER A 90 -28.43 -10.66 28.57
C SER A 90 -27.38 -11.65 28.03
N VAL A 91 -26.43 -11.19 27.22
CA VAL A 91 -25.39 -12.04 26.59
C VAL A 91 -24.16 -12.19 27.48
N ARG A 92 -23.92 -11.23 28.39
CA ARG A 92 -22.74 -11.27 29.27
C ARG A 92 -22.80 -12.45 30.25
N THR A 93 -21.68 -13.13 30.37
CA THR A 93 -21.51 -14.24 31.34
C THR A 93 -21.18 -13.77 32.75
N GLU A 94 -20.57 -12.59 32.86
CA GLU A 94 -20.20 -11.97 34.14
C GLU A 94 -20.78 -10.55 34.24
N PRO A 95 -21.28 -10.13 35.41
CA PRO A 95 -21.73 -8.76 35.60
C PRO A 95 -20.56 -7.77 35.44
N LEU A 96 -20.86 -6.59 34.93
CA LEU A 96 -19.86 -5.53 34.82
C LEU A 96 -19.44 -5.06 36.23
N ARG A 97 -18.16 -4.83 36.37
CA ARG A 97 -17.61 -4.16 37.56
C ARG A 97 -17.98 -2.67 37.51
N GLU A 98 -18.05 -2.04 38.65
CA GLU A 98 -18.40 -0.62 38.76
C GLU A 98 -17.52 0.28 37.88
N LYS A 99 -16.21 -0.01 37.79
CA LYS A 99 -15.27 0.72 36.93
C LYS A 99 -15.56 0.56 35.42
N GLU A 100 -16.03 -0.63 35.03
CA GLU A 100 -16.40 -0.93 33.65
C GLU A 100 -17.69 -0.20 33.23
N VAL A 101 -18.68 -0.18 34.16
CA VAL A 101 -19.91 0.60 33.97
C VAL A 101 -19.59 2.09 33.77
N LYS A 102 -18.75 2.64 34.67
CA LYS A 102 -18.30 4.05 34.54
C LYS A 102 -17.58 4.30 33.24
N LEU A 103 -16.72 3.35 32.80
CA LEU A 103 -16.00 3.46 31.51
C LEU A 103 -16.95 3.42 30.31
N ILE A 104 -17.96 2.54 30.32
CA ILE A 104 -18.97 2.46 29.24
C ILE A 104 -19.74 3.78 29.17
N HIS A 105 -20.27 4.27 30.28
CA HIS A 105 -20.98 5.56 30.31
C HIS A 105 -20.10 6.72 29.82
N TYR A 106 -18.85 6.76 30.25
CA TYR A 106 -17.90 7.76 29.75
C TYR A 106 -17.69 7.62 28.24
N THR A 107 -17.45 6.41 27.74
CA THR A 107 -17.22 6.16 26.31
C THR A 107 -18.44 6.53 25.47
N ASP A 108 -19.64 6.20 25.95
CA ASP A 108 -20.89 6.52 25.26
C ASP A 108 -21.12 8.04 25.25
N SER A 109 -20.85 8.73 26.35
CA SER A 109 -20.91 10.19 26.42
C SER A 109 -19.92 10.85 25.47
N VAL A 110 -18.67 10.37 25.45
CA VAL A 110 -17.65 10.86 24.51
C VAL A 110 -18.05 10.60 23.06
N ARG A 111 -18.59 9.41 22.76
CA ARG A 111 -19.07 9.05 21.42
C ARG A 111 -20.24 9.96 20.99
N ALA A 112 -21.18 10.24 21.87
CA ALA A 112 -22.29 11.14 21.62
C ALA A 112 -21.78 12.57 21.29
N VAL A 113 -20.83 13.06 22.08
CA VAL A 113 -20.21 14.38 21.85
C VAL A 113 -19.46 14.40 20.50
N ILE A 114 -18.59 13.44 20.24
CA ILE A 114 -17.79 13.39 18.99
C ILE A 114 -18.68 13.29 17.74
N ASN A 115 -19.80 12.58 17.85
CA ASN A 115 -20.74 12.45 16.75
C ASN A 115 -21.70 13.64 16.60
N SER A 116 -21.76 14.53 17.59
CA SER A 116 -22.61 15.71 17.53
C SER A 116 -22.16 16.67 16.43
N LYS A 117 -23.13 17.38 15.85
CA LYS A 117 -22.84 18.41 14.85
C LYS A 117 -21.96 19.52 15.42
N ALA A 118 -22.26 19.99 16.62
CA ALA A 118 -21.51 21.06 17.29
C ALA A 118 -20.02 20.71 17.46
N TYR A 119 -19.71 19.45 17.86
CA TYR A 119 -18.32 19.01 17.97
C TYR A 119 -17.64 18.93 16.61
N LYS A 120 -18.31 18.36 15.59
CA LYS A 120 -17.78 18.28 14.21
C LYS A 120 -17.49 19.67 13.64
N ASP A 121 -18.42 20.61 13.82
CA ASP A 121 -18.24 22.01 13.38
C ASP A 121 -17.06 22.66 14.12
N SER A 122 -16.94 22.46 15.44
CA SER A 122 -15.81 22.98 16.22
C SER A 122 -14.47 22.39 15.77
N VAL A 123 -14.41 21.10 15.46
CA VAL A 123 -13.20 20.47 14.92
C VAL A 123 -12.87 21.01 13.54
N ASP A 124 -13.89 21.22 12.70
CA ASP A 124 -13.73 21.82 11.37
C ASP A 124 -13.20 23.26 11.48
N ASP A 125 -13.75 24.06 12.38
CA ASP A 125 -13.28 25.43 12.62
C ASP A 125 -11.82 25.49 13.05
N VAL A 126 -11.39 24.58 13.94
CA VAL A 126 -9.99 24.50 14.38
C VAL A 126 -9.07 24.00 13.26
N THR A 127 -9.49 22.95 12.53
CA THR A 127 -8.70 22.35 11.45
C THR A 127 -8.58 23.27 10.25
N ASN A 128 -9.65 23.96 9.91
CA ASN A 128 -9.73 24.84 8.75
C ASN A 128 -9.08 26.20 8.98
N LYS A 129 -8.78 26.54 10.25
CA LYS A 129 -8.12 27.80 10.57
C LYS A 129 -6.73 27.86 9.93
N ALA A 130 -6.50 28.92 9.18
CA ALA A 130 -5.21 29.15 8.54
C ALA A 130 -4.10 29.27 9.58
N ASN A 131 -3.03 28.53 9.40
CA ASN A 131 -1.86 28.57 10.26
C ASN A 131 -0.60 28.78 9.40
N TRP A 132 0.21 29.78 9.72
CA TRP A 132 1.40 30.10 8.95
C TRP A 132 2.39 28.92 8.83
N LYS A 133 2.51 28.05 9.87
CA LYS A 133 3.34 26.84 9.81
C LYS A 133 2.81 25.82 8.81
N ASN A 134 1.50 25.69 8.71
CA ASN A 134 0.87 24.81 7.71
C ASN A 134 1.07 25.39 6.31
N ILE A 135 0.84 26.69 6.14
CA ILE A 135 1.02 27.36 4.84
C ILE A 135 2.47 27.22 4.37
N LEU A 136 3.45 27.45 5.26
CA LEU A 136 4.86 27.41 4.85
C LEU A 136 5.44 25.99 4.69
N TYR A 137 5.12 25.06 5.59
CA TYR A 137 5.88 23.80 5.69
C TYR A 137 5.04 22.52 5.54
N LYS A 138 3.79 22.47 6.05
CA LYS A 138 3.03 21.21 6.13
C LYS A 138 1.95 21.05 5.08
N GLY A 139 1.45 22.14 4.51
CA GLY A 139 0.22 22.18 3.74
C GLY A 139 -1.02 22.37 4.64
N GLN A 140 -2.08 22.92 4.07
CA GLN A 140 -3.34 23.18 4.75
C GLN A 140 -4.38 22.14 4.34
N THR A 141 -4.98 21.48 5.33
CA THR A 141 -6.14 20.62 5.11
C THR A 141 -7.39 21.35 5.55
N LEU A 142 -8.37 21.43 4.65
CA LEU A 142 -9.72 21.90 4.95
C LEU A 142 -10.63 20.68 5.03
N SER A 143 -11.29 20.48 6.17
CA SER A 143 -12.14 19.32 6.44
C SER A 143 -13.57 19.79 6.73
N TYR A 144 -14.54 19.04 6.21
CA TYR A 144 -15.97 19.24 6.47
C TYR A 144 -16.56 17.88 6.85
N HIS A 145 -16.52 17.55 8.15
CA HIS A 145 -16.86 16.23 8.66
C HIS A 145 -18.32 15.84 8.39
N GLU A 146 -19.24 16.79 8.44
CA GLU A 146 -20.65 16.53 8.14
C GLU A 146 -20.86 16.10 6.68
N ARG A 147 -20.10 16.71 5.75
CA ARG A 147 -20.19 16.42 4.30
C ARG A 147 -19.28 15.25 3.88
N GLY A 148 -18.42 14.79 4.77
CA GLY A 148 -17.39 13.78 4.48
C GLY A 148 -16.38 14.24 3.44
N THR A 149 -16.10 15.56 3.35
CA THR A 149 -15.19 16.13 2.34
C THR A 149 -13.91 16.66 2.96
N ARG A 150 -12.79 16.54 2.21
CA ARG A 150 -11.49 17.11 2.56
C ARG A 150 -10.83 17.71 1.34
N TYR A 151 -10.18 18.85 1.53
CA TYR A 151 -9.36 19.53 0.54
C TYR A 151 -7.95 19.65 1.13
N MET A 152 -6.94 19.20 0.40
CA MET A 152 -5.54 19.31 0.81
C MET A 152 -4.83 20.28 -0.13
N LEU A 153 -4.33 21.36 0.45
CA LEU A 153 -3.58 22.40 -0.24
C LEU A 153 -2.09 22.23 0.07
N PRO A 154 -1.19 22.47 -0.88
CA PRO A 154 0.24 22.37 -0.65
C PRO A 154 0.75 23.42 0.33
N SER A 155 1.91 23.14 0.92
CA SER A 155 2.69 24.19 1.59
C SER A 155 3.58 24.92 0.59
N VAL A 156 4.02 26.12 0.91
CA VAL A 156 4.98 26.87 0.10
C VAL A 156 6.25 26.03 -0.13
N ALA A 157 6.76 25.36 0.89
CA ALA A 157 7.93 24.49 0.76
C ALA A 157 7.72 23.34 -0.23
N SER A 158 6.53 22.74 -0.26
CA SER A 158 6.20 21.63 -1.17
C SER A 158 5.89 22.07 -2.60
N THR A 159 5.73 23.38 -2.84
CA THR A 159 5.57 23.90 -4.20
C THR A 159 6.87 24.00 -4.97
N ILE A 160 8.00 23.83 -4.33
CA ILE A 160 9.32 23.90 -4.97
C ILE A 160 9.82 22.46 -5.15
N ALA A 161 10.00 22.06 -6.40
CA ALA A 161 10.59 20.77 -6.76
C ALA A 161 11.88 20.98 -7.55
N PHE A 162 12.79 20.03 -7.43
CA PHE A 162 14.03 19.99 -8.21
C PHE A 162 14.14 18.62 -8.92
N SER A 163 14.40 18.64 -10.21
CA SER A 163 14.56 17.43 -11.03
C SER A 163 15.74 17.63 -12.00
N PHE A 164 15.98 16.65 -12.88
CA PHE A 164 16.98 16.78 -13.95
C PHE A 164 16.77 18.03 -14.82
N GLY A 165 15.53 18.47 -15.00
CA GLY A 165 15.17 19.70 -15.71
C GLY A 165 15.26 20.98 -14.88
N GLY A 166 15.87 20.94 -13.70
CA GLY A 166 16.06 22.07 -12.81
C GLY A 166 14.90 22.32 -11.85
N PHE A 167 14.83 23.57 -11.36
CA PHE A 167 13.75 23.99 -10.47
C PHE A 167 12.43 24.08 -11.19
N ARG A 168 11.39 23.59 -10.51
CA ARG A 168 9.98 23.66 -10.93
C ARG A 168 9.12 24.15 -9.77
N THR A 169 8.17 25.03 -10.06
CA THR A 169 7.06 25.28 -9.13
C THR A 169 5.96 24.29 -9.43
N GLN A 170 5.45 23.60 -8.40
CA GLN A 170 4.35 22.64 -8.51
C GLN A 170 3.22 23.00 -7.56
N LEU A 171 1.98 22.77 -7.98
CA LEU A 171 0.77 23.05 -7.23
C LEU A 171 -0.07 21.76 -7.14
N PRO A 172 0.28 20.86 -6.22
CA PRO A 172 -0.54 19.69 -5.96
C PRO A 172 -1.82 20.10 -5.21
N PHE A 173 -2.95 19.50 -5.59
CA PHE A 173 -4.22 19.67 -4.90
C PHE A 173 -4.93 18.33 -4.83
N ILE A 174 -5.50 18.01 -3.66
CA ILE A 174 -6.24 16.79 -3.45
C ILE A 174 -7.61 17.13 -2.89
N PHE A 175 -8.63 16.65 -3.56
CA PHE A 175 -10.00 16.61 -3.04
C PHE A 175 -10.37 15.16 -2.74
N TYR A 176 -10.99 14.94 -1.59
CA TYR A 176 -11.47 13.63 -1.17
C TYR A 176 -12.86 13.75 -0.57
N LYS A 177 -13.76 12.85 -0.96
CA LYS A 177 -15.10 12.72 -0.40
C LYS A 177 -15.41 11.26 -0.11
N ILE A 178 -15.97 11.00 1.07
CA ILE A 178 -16.52 9.71 1.47
C ILE A 178 -18.00 9.86 1.81
N ASP A 179 -18.82 8.94 1.36
CA ASP A 179 -20.24 8.90 1.71
C ASP A 179 -20.55 7.88 2.82
N SER A 180 -21.80 7.86 3.27
CA SER A 180 -22.28 6.94 4.32
C SER A 180 -22.19 5.45 3.93
N LEU A 181 -22.06 5.12 2.65
CA LEU A 181 -21.88 3.77 2.13
C LEU A 181 -20.40 3.42 1.92
N LYS A 182 -19.48 4.18 2.50
CA LYS A 182 -18.02 3.98 2.35
C LYS A 182 -17.53 4.08 0.90
N ARG A 183 -18.33 4.65 -0.01
CA ARG A 183 -17.88 4.96 -1.37
C ARG A 183 -17.07 6.24 -1.34
N THR A 184 -16.05 6.32 -2.16
CA THR A 184 -15.17 7.49 -2.18
C THR A 184 -15.05 8.09 -3.58
N ILE A 185 -14.86 9.40 -3.63
CA ILE A 185 -14.43 10.13 -4.81
C ILE A 185 -13.17 10.89 -4.40
N SER A 186 -12.10 10.74 -5.16
CA SER A 186 -10.89 11.54 -4.99
C SER A 186 -10.48 12.17 -6.31
N LEU A 187 -10.12 13.43 -6.26
CA LEU A 187 -9.52 14.17 -7.35
C LEU A 187 -8.13 14.59 -6.92
N ASN A 188 -7.11 14.06 -7.60
CA ASN A 188 -5.72 14.42 -7.40
C ASN A 188 -5.27 15.23 -8.61
N THR A 189 -4.76 16.42 -8.38
CA THR A 189 -4.23 17.27 -9.44
C THR A 189 -2.85 17.77 -9.07
N ASN A 190 -2.00 17.92 -10.05
CA ASN A 190 -0.73 18.61 -9.90
C ASN A 190 -0.46 19.40 -11.19
N VAL A 191 -0.06 20.64 -11.06
CA VAL A 191 0.39 21.48 -12.17
C VAL A 191 1.77 21.98 -11.82
N SER A 192 2.73 21.88 -12.74
CA SER A 192 4.09 22.34 -12.51
C SER A 192 4.64 23.15 -13.68
N TYR A 193 5.42 24.18 -13.35
CA TYR A 193 6.12 25.01 -14.31
C TYR A 193 7.64 24.88 -14.11
N GLY A 194 8.34 24.52 -15.18
CA GLY A 194 9.79 24.38 -15.21
C GLY A 194 10.48 25.62 -15.75
N TYR A 195 11.31 26.26 -14.95
CA TYR A 195 11.94 27.53 -15.30
C TYR A 195 13.01 27.39 -16.37
N LEU A 196 13.80 26.31 -16.33
CA LEU A 196 14.92 26.09 -17.26
C LEU A 196 14.44 25.83 -18.69
N ASN A 197 13.40 25.02 -18.83
CA ASN A 197 12.84 24.62 -20.12
C ASN A 197 11.56 25.38 -20.49
N ARG A 198 11.05 26.24 -19.59
CA ARG A 198 9.82 27.02 -19.77
C ARG A 198 8.62 26.14 -20.18
N ASP A 199 8.53 24.96 -19.54
CA ASP A 199 7.52 23.96 -19.84
C ASP A 199 6.48 23.85 -18.72
N ILE A 200 5.26 23.48 -19.09
CA ILE A 200 4.18 23.18 -18.16
C ILE A 200 3.92 21.68 -18.21
N ASN A 201 3.99 21.03 -17.05
CA ASN A 201 3.57 19.66 -16.85
C ASN A 201 2.45 19.60 -15.83
N GLY A 202 1.69 18.52 -15.82
CA GLY A 202 0.65 18.33 -14.83
C GLY A 202 -0.10 17.02 -14.99
N SER A 203 -0.84 16.70 -13.98
CA SER A 203 -1.72 15.52 -13.97
C SER A 203 -3.04 15.84 -13.28
N VAL A 204 -4.08 15.21 -13.77
CA VAL A 204 -5.41 15.21 -13.16
C VAL A 204 -5.88 13.78 -13.11
N GLN A 205 -6.17 13.26 -11.91
CA GLN A 205 -6.68 11.92 -11.72
C GLN A 205 -7.94 11.95 -10.88
N LEU A 206 -9.05 11.50 -11.45
CA LEU A 206 -10.32 11.26 -10.77
C LEU A 206 -10.45 9.77 -10.49
N THR A 207 -10.59 9.41 -9.22
CA THR A 207 -10.82 8.02 -8.80
C THR A 207 -12.14 7.92 -8.03
N ARG A 208 -12.96 6.96 -8.40
CA ARG A 208 -14.21 6.62 -7.71
C ARG A 208 -14.17 5.18 -7.21
N ARG A 209 -14.21 4.99 -5.89
CA ARG A 209 -14.53 3.69 -5.29
C ARG A 209 -16.05 3.58 -5.20
N TYR A 210 -16.65 2.85 -6.13
CA TYR A 210 -18.11 2.73 -6.23
C TYR A 210 -18.68 1.59 -5.38
N ASN A 211 -17.84 0.63 -4.98
CA ASN A 211 -18.24 -0.49 -4.14
C ASN A 211 -17.15 -0.80 -3.12
N ALA A 212 -17.41 -0.56 -1.85
CA ALA A 212 -16.46 -0.77 -0.77
C ALA A 212 -16.32 -2.26 -0.39
N PHE A 213 -17.38 -3.05 -0.60
CA PHE A 213 -17.34 -4.48 -0.30
C PHE A 213 -16.48 -5.26 -1.30
N ASN A 214 -16.73 -5.09 -2.60
CA ASN A 214 -15.99 -5.78 -3.65
C ASN A 214 -14.74 -5.00 -4.12
N GLN A 215 -14.26 -4.01 -3.35
CA GLN A 215 -13.12 -3.16 -3.70
C GLN A 215 -13.23 -2.53 -5.11
N GLY A 216 -14.47 -2.30 -5.59
CA GLY A 216 -14.73 -1.79 -6.92
C GLY A 216 -14.28 -0.35 -7.09
N THR A 217 -13.35 -0.11 -8.01
CA THR A 217 -12.83 1.22 -8.32
C THR A 217 -12.85 1.50 -9.82
N PHE A 218 -12.99 2.76 -10.16
CA PHE A 218 -12.85 3.28 -11.50
C PHE A 218 -12.03 4.57 -11.45
N ASN A 219 -11.12 4.77 -12.39
CA ASN A 219 -10.36 6.00 -12.49
C ASN A 219 -10.26 6.50 -13.94
N ILE A 220 -10.09 7.81 -14.06
CA ILE A 220 -9.74 8.50 -15.31
C ILE A 220 -8.56 9.42 -14.98
N SER A 221 -7.59 9.48 -15.87
CA SER A 221 -6.42 10.32 -15.71
C SER A 221 -6.06 11.07 -16.99
N PHE A 222 -5.59 12.29 -16.82
CA PHE A 222 -4.95 13.10 -17.83
C PHE A 222 -3.57 13.46 -17.30
N THR A 223 -2.53 13.18 -18.05
CA THR A 223 -1.16 13.40 -17.61
C THR A 223 -0.34 14.00 -18.72
N ARG A 224 0.43 15.03 -18.40
CA ARG A 224 1.58 15.48 -19.17
C ARG A 224 2.73 15.62 -18.19
N ASP A 225 3.60 14.60 -18.16
CA ASP A 225 4.71 14.60 -17.19
C ASP A 225 5.88 13.75 -17.68
N PHE A 226 6.99 13.87 -16.95
CA PHE A 226 8.15 13.01 -17.13
C PHE A 226 7.88 11.64 -16.53
N VAL A 227 7.93 10.61 -17.35
CA VAL A 227 7.70 9.23 -16.95
C VAL A 227 9.00 8.44 -17.11
N ALA A 228 9.31 7.63 -16.09
CA ALA A 228 10.47 6.75 -16.13
C ALA A 228 10.25 5.58 -17.09
N ILE A 229 11.26 5.26 -17.89
CA ILE A 229 11.28 4.08 -18.77
C ILE A 229 11.37 2.82 -17.90
N PHE A 230 12.19 2.87 -16.85
CA PHE A 230 12.30 1.79 -15.86
C PHE A 230 11.65 2.25 -14.55
N SER A 231 10.81 1.40 -13.95
CA SER A 231 10.26 1.63 -12.62
C SER A 231 11.27 1.29 -11.51
N GLY A 232 11.05 1.83 -10.30
CA GLY A 232 11.80 1.43 -9.11
C GLY A 232 13.22 1.99 -8.99
N ASP A 233 13.58 3.09 -9.65
CA ASP A 233 14.89 3.74 -9.50
C ASP A 233 15.09 4.36 -8.13
N ALA A 234 16.32 4.33 -7.64
CA ALA A 234 16.72 5.12 -6.48
C ALA A 234 16.42 6.60 -6.72
N TRP A 235 16.03 7.34 -5.66
CA TRP A 235 15.64 8.75 -5.80
C TRP A 235 16.69 9.62 -6.51
N ILE A 236 17.97 9.30 -6.34
CA ILE A 236 19.06 10.03 -7.00
C ILE A 236 19.05 9.86 -8.52
N ASN A 237 18.55 8.72 -9.01
CA ASN A 237 18.40 8.47 -10.45
C ASN A 237 17.27 9.31 -11.07
N GLN A 238 16.40 9.91 -10.26
CA GLN A 238 15.42 10.89 -10.73
C GLN A 238 16.07 12.17 -11.28
N LEU A 239 17.34 12.37 -10.98
CA LEU A 239 18.14 13.45 -11.56
C LEU A 239 18.79 13.08 -12.91
N LYS A 240 18.74 11.78 -13.29
CA LYS A 240 19.27 11.29 -14.57
C LYS A 240 18.19 11.33 -15.64
N ARG A 241 18.38 12.14 -16.67
CA ARG A 241 17.44 12.21 -17.80
C ARG A 241 17.42 10.97 -18.69
N SER A 242 18.43 10.11 -18.62
CA SER A 242 18.54 8.88 -19.43
C SER A 242 17.40 7.87 -19.19
N ASN A 243 16.72 7.96 -18.05
CA ASN A 243 15.60 7.08 -17.71
C ASN A 243 14.24 7.73 -17.92
N TYR A 244 14.13 8.88 -18.57
CA TYR A 244 12.85 9.59 -18.67
C TYR A 244 12.48 9.94 -20.10
N TYR A 245 11.19 10.01 -20.34
CA TYR A 245 10.54 10.56 -21.52
C TYR A 245 9.38 11.46 -21.10
N LEU A 246 8.90 12.31 -22.00
CA LEU A 246 7.69 13.10 -21.78
C LEU A 246 6.48 12.33 -22.30
N ASP A 247 5.52 12.09 -21.41
CA ASP A 247 4.26 11.42 -21.74
C ASP A 247 3.08 12.39 -21.66
N ASN A 248 2.30 12.46 -22.72
CA ASN A 248 1.00 13.13 -22.72
C ASN A 248 -0.06 12.03 -22.84
N ALA A 249 -0.66 11.63 -21.75
CA ALA A 249 -1.52 10.47 -21.69
C ALA A 249 -2.94 10.78 -21.19
N ILE A 250 -3.89 10.06 -21.76
CA ILE A 250 -5.24 9.91 -21.24
C ILE A 250 -5.41 8.45 -20.88
N GLY A 251 -5.79 8.18 -19.64
CA GLY A 251 -5.94 6.82 -19.14
C GLY A 251 -7.29 6.61 -18.46
N SER A 252 -7.76 5.38 -18.49
CA SER A 252 -8.86 4.91 -17.67
C SER A 252 -8.51 3.57 -17.06
N GLY A 253 -8.97 3.32 -15.83
CA GLY A 253 -8.73 2.07 -15.14
C GLY A 253 -9.97 1.61 -14.39
N TRP A 254 -10.14 0.32 -14.33
CA TRP A 254 -11.18 -0.35 -13.57
C TRP A 254 -10.59 -1.51 -12.81
N SER A 255 -11.01 -1.68 -11.54
CA SER A 255 -10.64 -2.85 -10.77
C SER A 255 -11.78 -3.29 -9.86
N ARG A 256 -11.87 -4.61 -9.62
CA ARG A 256 -12.87 -5.20 -8.75
C ARG A 256 -12.44 -6.58 -8.27
N GLU A 257 -12.81 -6.92 -7.06
CA GLU A 257 -12.86 -8.30 -6.59
C GLU A 257 -14.13 -8.96 -7.13
N VAL A 258 -14.00 -9.97 -8.00
CA VAL A 258 -15.11 -10.66 -8.65
C VAL A 258 -15.68 -11.75 -7.75
N ILE A 259 -14.81 -12.57 -7.19
CA ILE A 259 -15.09 -13.53 -6.14
C ILE A 259 -14.00 -13.39 -5.07
N ASN A 260 -14.20 -13.98 -3.89
CA ASN A 260 -13.24 -13.86 -2.80
C ASN A 260 -11.81 -14.23 -3.22
N GLY A 261 -10.90 -13.27 -3.13
CA GLY A 261 -9.49 -13.40 -3.50
C GLY A 261 -9.19 -13.29 -4.99
N LEU A 262 -10.20 -13.22 -5.87
CA LEU A 262 -10.00 -13.03 -7.31
C LEU A 262 -10.24 -11.58 -7.70
N PHE A 263 -9.18 -10.89 -8.06
CA PHE A 263 -9.21 -9.52 -8.54
C PHE A 263 -9.00 -9.45 -10.04
N VAL A 264 -9.75 -8.58 -10.68
CA VAL A 264 -9.56 -8.21 -12.08
C VAL A 264 -9.29 -6.72 -12.16
N LYS A 265 -8.24 -6.34 -12.88
CA LYS A 265 -7.89 -4.96 -13.20
C LYS A 265 -7.82 -4.84 -14.71
N ALA A 266 -8.39 -3.78 -15.25
CA ALA A 266 -8.30 -3.43 -16.66
C ALA A 266 -7.95 -1.96 -16.78
N ASN A 267 -6.92 -1.65 -17.55
CA ASN A 267 -6.48 -0.30 -17.84
C ASN A 267 -6.45 -0.09 -19.35
N PHE A 268 -6.81 1.10 -19.76
CA PHE A 268 -6.73 1.55 -21.14
C PHE A 268 -6.05 2.90 -21.17
N SER A 269 -5.10 3.08 -22.07
CA SER A 269 -4.31 4.31 -22.13
C SER A 269 -3.96 4.67 -23.57
N MET A 270 -4.12 5.95 -23.88
CA MET A 270 -3.63 6.58 -25.09
C MET A 270 -2.62 7.64 -24.71
N SER A 271 -1.45 7.60 -25.28
CA SER A 271 -0.38 8.53 -24.98
C SER A 271 0.37 9.01 -26.24
N LEU A 272 0.78 10.27 -26.24
CA LEU A 272 1.74 10.81 -27.16
C LEU A 272 3.08 10.93 -26.43
N ARG A 273 4.04 10.12 -26.85
CA ARG A 273 5.36 10.01 -26.22
C ARG A 273 6.40 10.81 -26.97
N ARG A 274 7.23 11.54 -26.23
CA ARG A 274 8.26 12.42 -26.76
C ARG A 274 9.58 12.21 -26.04
N SER A 275 10.67 12.23 -26.83
CA SER A 275 12.02 12.22 -26.28
C SER A 275 12.33 13.50 -25.50
N LEU A 276 13.16 13.37 -24.48
CA LEU A 276 13.75 14.50 -23.74
C LEU A 276 15.15 14.90 -24.23
N ALA A 277 15.60 14.41 -25.38
CA ALA A 277 16.93 14.70 -25.92
C ALA A 277 17.19 16.20 -26.07
N GLY A 278 16.16 16.99 -26.38
CA GLY A 278 16.25 18.46 -26.51
C GLY A 278 16.08 19.24 -25.21
N TYR A 279 15.82 18.56 -24.06
CA TYR A 279 15.63 19.25 -22.77
C TYR A 279 16.97 19.69 -22.19
N LYS A 280 16.99 20.92 -21.66
CA LYS A 280 18.17 21.49 -20.99
C LYS A 280 18.28 20.91 -19.59
N THR A 281 19.52 20.67 -19.13
CA THR A 281 19.86 20.27 -17.77
C THR A 281 20.82 21.29 -17.17
N TYR A 282 20.92 21.33 -15.84
CA TYR A 282 21.97 22.13 -15.19
C TYR A 282 23.30 21.39 -15.22
N GLY A 283 24.35 22.05 -15.70
CA GLY A 283 25.70 21.49 -15.76
C GLY A 283 26.28 21.10 -14.39
N ILE A 284 25.79 21.71 -13.31
CA ILE A 284 26.13 21.31 -11.93
C ILE A 284 25.67 19.88 -11.65
N VAL A 285 24.49 19.49 -12.10
CA VAL A 285 23.96 18.13 -11.91
C VAL A 285 24.82 17.12 -12.66
N ASP A 286 25.13 17.42 -13.94
CA ASP A 286 26.00 16.58 -14.76
C ASP A 286 27.41 16.45 -14.16
N SER A 287 27.99 17.54 -13.67
CA SER A 287 29.30 17.54 -13.02
C SER A 287 29.29 16.77 -11.68
N ALA A 288 28.23 16.88 -10.90
CA ALA A 288 28.10 16.14 -9.63
C ALA A 288 28.00 14.64 -9.87
N PHE A 289 27.21 14.19 -10.85
CA PHE A 289 27.12 12.77 -11.21
C PHE A 289 28.47 12.23 -11.71
N GLN A 290 29.18 12.98 -12.54
CA GLN A 290 30.47 12.55 -13.07
C GLN A 290 31.57 12.53 -11.99
N ARG A 291 31.58 13.48 -11.07
CA ARG A 291 32.60 13.56 -10.00
C ARG A 291 32.33 12.66 -8.81
N VAL A 292 31.09 12.59 -8.32
CA VAL A 292 30.73 11.88 -7.09
C VAL A 292 30.41 10.43 -7.35
N LEU A 293 29.64 10.13 -8.41
CA LEU A 293 29.16 8.79 -8.70
C LEU A 293 29.97 8.09 -9.80
N GLN A 294 30.92 8.80 -10.42
CA GLN A 294 31.71 8.32 -11.57
C GLN A 294 30.84 7.79 -12.72
N GLU A 295 29.58 8.20 -12.73
CA GLU A 295 28.60 7.83 -13.75
C GLU A 295 28.13 9.07 -14.50
N PRO A 296 28.05 9.02 -15.83
CA PRO A 296 27.43 10.11 -16.59
C PRO A 296 25.93 10.17 -16.29
N THR A 297 25.33 11.37 -16.28
CA THR A 297 23.88 11.54 -16.21
C THR A 297 23.15 10.86 -17.39
N GLY A 298 23.92 10.53 -18.42
CA GLY A 298 23.44 9.96 -19.67
C GLY A 298 22.61 10.94 -20.50
N ASN A 299 22.57 10.72 -21.79
CA ASN A 299 21.65 11.45 -22.66
C ASN A 299 20.27 10.80 -22.62
N ALA A 300 19.21 11.60 -22.64
CA ALA A 300 17.87 11.09 -22.80
C ALA A 300 17.77 10.28 -24.10
N PRO A 301 17.05 9.16 -24.13
CA PRO A 301 16.84 8.40 -25.35
C PRO A 301 16.23 9.28 -26.43
N SER A 302 16.84 9.28 -27.62
CA SER A 302 16.32 10.02 -28.78
C SER A 302 15.40 9.11 -29.57
N PHE A 303 14.18 9.54 -29.79
CA PHE A 303 13.21 8.87 -30.64
C PHE A 303 12.21 9.91 -31.21
N GLU A 304 11.66 9.61 -32.36
CA GLU A 304 10.58 10.41 -32.96
C GLU A 304 9.32 10.34 -32.09
N PRO A 305 8.58 11.46 -31.96
CA PRO A 305 7.28 11.43 -31.27
C PRO A 305 6.34 10.42 -31.91
N TYR A 306 5.66 9.63 -31.07
CA TYR A 306 4.72 8.64 -31.55
C TYR A 306 3.52 8.50 -30.62
N ASN A 307 2.39 8.05 -31.19
CA ASN A 307 1.18 7.74 -30.46
C ASN A 307 1.20 6.27 -30.02
N ALA A 308 0.84 6.01 -28.76
CA ALA A 308 0.72 4.67 -28.22
C ALA A 308 -0.66 4.49 -27.62
N LEU A 309 -1.39 3.49 -28.12
CA LEU A 309 -2.66 3.04 -27.57
C LEU A 309 -2.48 1.63 -27.05
N TYR A 310 -2.77 1.40 -25.80
CA TYR A 310 -2.69 0.06 -25.23
C TYR A 310 -3.73 -0.21 -24.15
N GLY A 311 -4.06 -1.49 -24.04
CA GLY A 311 -4.82 -2.07 -22.96
C GLY A 311 -3.93 -2.96 -22.10
N ASP A 312 -4.21 -3.00 -20.81
CA ASP A 312 -3.57 -3.88 -19.83
C ASP A 312 -4.66 -4.56 -19.01
N VAL A 313 -4.58 -5.87 -18.88
CA VAL A 313 -5.48 -6.66 -18.03
C VAL A 313 -4.64 -7.50 -17.09
N GLU A 314 -4.87 -7.36 -15.79
CA GLU A 314 -4.30 -8.21 -14.75
C GLU A 314 -5.41 -8.98 -14.04
N ILE A 315 -5.24 -10.27 -13.93
CA ILE A 315 -6.07 -11.15 -13.10
C ILE A 315 -5.16 -11.69 -12.00
N SER A 316 -5.56 -11.50 -10.74
CA SER A 316 -4.80 -12.03 -9.61
C SER A 316 -5.71 -12.81 -8.66
N TYR A 317 -5.23 -13.96 -8.19
CA TYR A 317 -5.98 -14.86 -7.34
C TYR A 317 -5.17 -15.31 -6.13
N THR A 318 -5.73 -15.07 -4.95
CA THR A 318 -5.21 -15.58 -3.67
C THR A 318 -6.19 -16.63 -3.14
N PRO A 319 -5.83 -17.94 -3.14
CA PRO A 319 -6.69 -18.97 -2.59
C PRO A 319 -7.04 -18.73 -1.13
N PHE A 320 -8.27 -19.05 -0.75
CA PHE A 320 -8.74 -18.93 0.63
C PHE A 320 -8.41 -17.59 1.29
N GLN A 321 -8.51 -16.49 0.53
CA GLN A 321 -8.21 -15.15 0.99
C GLN A 321 -9.01 -14.82 2.26
N PRO A 322 -8.39 -14.69 3.44
CA PRO A 322 -9.10 -14.38 4.67
C PRO A 322 -9.57 -12.93 4.66
N TYR A 323 -10.75 -12.72 5.21
CA TYR A 323 -11.34 -11.39 5.31
C TYR A 323 -12.26 -11.25 6.52
N ILE A 324 -12.50 -9.99 6.91
CA ILE A 324 -13.53 -9.59 7.85
C ILE A 324 -14.64 -8.91 7.06
N ARG A 325 -15.88 -9.30 7.34
CA ARG A 325 -17.05 -8.64 6.79
C ARG A 325 -17.54 -7.59 7.77
N GLU A 326 -17.44 -6.35 7.35
CA GLU A 326 -18.10 -5.20 7.99
C GLU A 326 -19.42 -4.90 7.26
N PRO A 327 -20.38 -4.19 7.89
CA PRO A 327 -21.70 -3.94 7.28
C PRO A 327 -21.65 -3.30 5.89
N LEU A 328 -20.63 -2.50 5.62
CA LEU A 328 -20.53 -1.70 4.40
C LEU A 328 -19.25 -1.95 3.62
N GLU A 329 -18.29 -2.68 4.17
CA GLU A 329 -17.02 -2.94 3.52
C GLU A 329 -16.47 -4.32 3.89
N LYS A 330 -15.57 -4.79 3.07
CA LYS A 330 -14.80 -6.01 3.28
C LYS A 330 -13.35 -5.62 3.56
N ILE A 331 -12.82 -6.10 4.68
CA ILE A 331 -11.42 -5.90 5.07
C ILE A 331 -10.66 -7.18 4.72
N ILE A 332 -9.79 -7.08 3.74
CA ILE A 332 -8.94 -8.18 3.29
C ILE A 332 -7.78 -8.30 4.27
N LEU A 333 -7.55 -9.50 4.78
CA LEU A 333 -6.46 -9.81 5.69
C LEU A 333 -5.29 -10.42 4.95
N GLU A 334 -4.13 -10.47 5.60
CA GLU A 334 -2.96 -11.15 5.05
C GLU A 334 -3.21 -12.66 4.92
N SER A 335 -2.82 -13.22 3.77
CA SER A 335 -3.06 -14.63 3.45
C SER A 335 -1.80 -15.47 3.69
N LYS A 336 -2.01 -16.73 4.11
CA LYS A 336 -0.96 -17.75 4.16
C LYS A 336 -0.69 -18.38 2.78
N TRP A 337 -1.53 -18.09 1.80
CA TRP A 337 -1.43 -18.60 0.44
C TRP A 337 -0.76 -17.59 -0.47
N PRO A 338 -0.02 -18.03 -1.48
CA PRO A 338 0.53 -17.15 -2.49
C PRO A 338 -0.56 -16.52 -3.35
N THR A 339 -0.27 -15.37 -3.90
CA THR A 339 -1.06 -14.73 -4.94
C THR A 339 -0.52 -15.12 -6.30
N PHE A 340 -1.31 -15.78 -7.10
CA PHE A 340 -1.05 -16.06 -8.52
C PHE A 340 -1.55 -14.88 -9.34
N TYR A 341 -0.82 -14.47 -10.37
CA TYR A 341 -1.30 -13.43 -11.28
C TYR A 341 -0.96 -13.75 -12.73
N ALA A 342 -1.79 -13.23 -13.61
CA ALA A 342 -1.59 -13.22 -15.05
C ALA A 342 -1.84 -11.81 -15.55
N GLN A 343 -0.93 -11.27 -16.32
CA GLN A 343 -1.02 -9.95 -16.96
C GLN A 343 -0.92 -10.10 -18.47
N TRP A 344 -1.77 -9.39 -19.18
CA TRP A 344 -1.70 -9.23 -20.62
C TRP A 344 -1.71 -7.76 -20.98
N ARG A 345 -0.70 -7.30 -21.70
CA ARG A 345 -0.57 -5.95 -22.21
C ARG A 345 -0.55 -5.97 -23.74
N LYS A 346 -1.46 -5.24 -24.35
CA LYS A 346 -1.66 -5.15 -25.78
C LYS A 346 -1.36 -3.75 -26.28
N GLY A 347 -0.39 -3.60 -27.17
CA GLY A 347 -0.25 -2.43 -28.03
C GLY A 347 -1.22 -2.54 -29.20
N ILE A 348 -2.19 -1.64 -29.29
CA ILE A 348 -3.29 -1.67 -30.27
C ILE A 348 -2.91 -0.85 -31.48
N PRO A 349 -2.69 -1.48 -32.67
CA PRO A 349 -2.23 -0.76 -33.84
C PRO A 349 -3.35 0.03 -34.53
N ARG A 350 -2.96 1.12 -35.18
CA ARG A 350 -3.78 1.93 -36.09
C ARG A 350 -4.97 2.67 -35.46
N LEU A 351 -5.55 2.16 -34.40
CA LEU A 351 -6.69 2.80 -33.75
C LEU A 351 -6.23 4.14 -33.14
N LEU A 352 -6.95 5.23 -33.42
CA LEU A 352 -6.62 6.60 -33.00
C LEU A 352 -5.19 7.03 -33.40
N GLY A 353 -4.66 6.52 -34.51
CA GLY A 353 -3.32 6.85 -34.98
C GLY A 353 -2.19 6.20 -34.17
N SER A 354 -2.45 5.08 -33.51
CA SER A 354 -1.43 4.37 -32.72
C SER A 354 -0.35 3.71 -33.60
N ASP A 355 0.90 3.95 -33.22
CA ASP A 355 2.13 3.46 -33.86
C ASP A 355 2.70 2.20 -33.20
N VAL A 356 2.01 1.62 -32.24
CA VAL A 356 2.47 0.44 -31.50
C VAL A 356 1.66 -0.81 -31.83
N ASN A 357 2.35 -1.96 -31.91
CA ASN A 357 1.72 -3.25 -32.15
C ASN A 357 2.52 -4.35 -31.45
N PHE A 358 2.11 -4.72 -30.27
CA PHE A 358 2.75 -5.77 -29.50
C PHE A 358 1.77 -6.50 -28.58
N ASP A 359 2.12 -7.73 -28.20
CA ASP A 359 1.43 -8.50 -27.18
C ASP A 359 2.47 -9.00 -26.17
N TYR A 360 2.32 -8.59 -24.92
CA TYR A 360 3.15 -9.03 -23.81
C TYR A 360 2.32 -9.74 -22.77
N ASN A 361 2.77 -10.93 -22.34
CA ASN A 361 2.16 -11.69 -21.26
C ASN A 361 3.17 -11.93 -20.15
N GLU A 362 2.69 -11.86 -18.92
CA GLU A 362 3.45 -12.21 -17.72
C GLU A 362 2.57 -13.06 -16.79
N LEU A 363 3.16 -14.12 -16.27
CA LEU A 363 2.56 -14.96 -15.24
C LEU A 363 3.48 -14.95 -14.03
N GLY A 364 2.92 -14.92 -12.84
CA GLY A 364 3.76 -14.93 -11.66
C GLY A 364 3.05 -15.36 -10.39
N ILE A 365 3.89 -15.59 -9.39
CA ILE A 365 3.50 -15.95 -8.02
C ILE A 365 4.24 -15.01 -7.09
N ARG A 366 3.54 -14.41 -6.14
CA ARG A 366 4.12 -13.58 -5.09
C ARG A 366 3.53 -13.94 -3.75
N GLN A 367 4.38 -13.93 -2.70
CA GLN A 367 3.92 -14.17 -1.34
C GLN A 367 4.78 -13.44 -0.34
N HIS A 368 4.14 -13.02 0.75
CA HIS A 368 4.77 -12.59 1.98
C HIS A 368 4.48 -13.66 3.05
N VAL A 369 5.53 -14.18 3.70
CA VAL A 369 5.45 -15.26 4.69
C VAL A 369 5.99 -14.78 6.02
N ARG A 370 5.18 -14.84 7.07
CA ARG A 370 5.63 -14.60 8.44
C ARG A 370 6.17 -15.90 9.02
N MET A 371 7.44 -15.90 9.37
CA MET A 371 8.16 -17.08 9.89
C MET A 371 8.36 -17.02 11.42
N GLY A 372 7.52 -16.28 12.13
CA GLY A 372 7.56 -16.14 13.58
C GLY A 372 8.85 -15.51 14.07
N LEU A 373 9.58 -16.20 14.93
CA LEU A 373 10.83 -15.70 15.53
C LEU A 373 11.98 -15.53 14.52
N VAL A 374 11.88 -16.18 13.37
CA VAL A 374 12.92 -16.10 12.32
C VAL A 374 12.71 -14.92 11.39
N GLY A 375 11.58 -14.22 11.52
CA GLY A 375 11.31 -12.98 10.77
C GLY A 375 10.28 -13.13 9.67
N ASN A 376 10.45 -12.37 8.59
CA ASN A 376 9.54 -12.31 7.45
C ASN A 376 10.28 -12.61 6.16
N ALA A 377 9.68 -13.40 5.29
CA ALA A 377 10.19 -13.68 3.95
C ALA A 377 9.23 -13.16 2.89
N GLN A 378 9.78 -12.65 1.79
CA GLN A 378 9.04 -12.29 0.59
C GLN A 378 9.66 -12.97 -0.60
N TYR A 379 8.84 -13.49 -1.51
CA TYR A 379 9.34 -13.98 -2.78
C TYR A 379 8.40 -13.63 -3.93
N THR A 380 9.02 -13.49 -5.10
CA THR A 380 8.32 -13.31 -6.38
C THR A 380 8.99 -14.18 -7.41
N ILE A 381 8.21 -14.99 -8.10
CA ILE A 381 8.67 -15.80 -9.23
C ILE A 381 7.76 -15.45 -10.40
N LYS A 382 8.33 -15.09 -11.53
CA LYS A 382 7.56 -14.72 -12.71
C LYS A 382 8.23 -15.15 -14.01
N THR A 383 7.42 -15.33 -15.01
CA THR A 383 7.84 -15.57 -16.39
C THR A 383 7.00 -14.69 -17.31
N GLY A 384 7.60 -14.21 -18.35
CA GLY A 384 6.90 -13.40 -19.34
C GLY A 384 7.52 -13.55 -20.72
N SER A 385 6.77 -13.14 -21.72
CA SER A 385 7.25 -13.12 -23.09
C SER A 385 6.44 -12.17 -23.94
N PHE A 386 7.04 -11.66 -25.01
CA PHE A 386 6.33 -11.03 -26.09
C PHE A 386 5.86 -12.12 -27.08
N LEU A 387 4.56 -12.18 -27.33
CA LEU A 387 3.97 -13.03 -28.36
C LEU A 387 3.95 -12.35 -29.73
N ASN A 388 3.94 -11.03 -29.73
CA ASN A 388 4.05 -10.18 -30.89
C ASN A 388 4.96 -8.98 -30.57
N THR A 389 5.93 -8.72 -31.44
CA THR A 389 6.93 -7.63 -31.31
C THR A 389 6.97 -6.74 -32.52
N LYS A 390 5.94 -6.73 -33.36
CA LYS A 390 5.97 -6.08 -34.66
C LYS A 390 6.35 -4.60 -34.56
N ASP A 391 5.74 -3.85 -33.65
CA ASP A 391 6.02 -2.44 -33.40
C ASP A 391 6.13 -2.19 -31.90
N VAL A 392 7.13 -2.80 -31.24
CA VAL A 392 7.49 -2.53 -29.84
C VAL A 392 8.46 -1.34 -29.82
N ARG A 393 8.18 -0.35 -29.01
CA ARG A 393 9.03 0.83 -28.84
C ARG A 393 9.86 0.74 -27.58
N LEU A 394 10.95 1.52 -27.51
CA LEU A 394 11.89 1.54 -26.39
C LEU A 394 11.23 1.59 -25.01
N VAL A 395 10.20 2.41 -24.87
CA VAL A 395 9.44 2.60 -23.62
C VAL A 395 8.62 1.37 -23.21
N ASP A 396 8.27 0.52 -24.19
CA ASP A 396 7.41 -0.66 -23.97
C ASP A 396 8.21 -1.95 -23.79
N TYR A 397 9.54 -1.91 -23.87
CA TYR A 397 10.38 -3.08 -23.62
C TYR A 397 10.22 -3.59 -22.21
N LYS A 398 10.38 -4.89 -22.01
CA LYS A 398 10.58 -5.45 -20.69
C LYS A 398 12.04 -5.31 -20.30
N TRP A 399 12.30 -4.47 -19.33
CA TRP A 399 13.64 -4.20 -18.85
C TRP A 399 13.97 -5.06 -17.64
N GLN A 400 15.14 -5.66 -17.68
CA GLN A 400 15.77 -6.30 -16.54
C GLN A 400 16.78 -5.33 -15.93
N ARG A 401 16.68 -5.15 -14.63
CA ARG A 401 17.29 -4.01 -13.97
C ARG A 401 18.52 -4.40 -13.17
N ARG A 402 19.59 -3.66 -13.40
CA ARG A 402 20.74 -3.63 -12.52
C ARG A 402 20.37 -2.93 -11.21
N GLY A 403 20.82 -3.45 -10.05
CA GLY A 403 20.80 -2.76 -8.77
C GLY A 403 21.72 -1.53 -8.79
N ASP A 404 21.37 -0.50 -7.99
CA ASP A 404 22.25 0.64 -7.80
C ASP A 404 23.44 0.24 -6.90
N PRO A 405 24.70 0.50 -7.30
CA PRO A 405 25.87 0.09 -6.52
C PRO A 405 26.05 0.86 -5.22
N ILE A 406 25.44 2.05 -5.09
CA ILE A 406 25.65 2.95 -3.94
C ILE A 406 24.44 2.98 -3.02
N LEU A 407 23.22 2.90 -3.60
CA LEU A 407 21.97 2.98 -2.87
C LEU A 407 21.20 1.68 -3.00
N PHE A 408 20.74 1.16 -1.88
CA PHE A 408 19.93 -0.04 -1.84
C PHE A 408 18.64 0.19 -2.60
N MET A 409 18.46 -0.56 -3.67
CA MET A 409 17.20 -0.70 -4.37
C MET A 409 16.39 -1.84 -3.76
N ASN A 410 15.10 -1.87 -4.04
CA ASN A 410 14.27 -2.98 -3.65
C ASN A 410 14.81 -4.29 -4.29
N PRO A 411 15.31 -5.23 -3.49
CA PRO A 411 15.90 -6.48 -4.00
C PRO A 411 14.88 -7.38 -4.70
N ASN A 412 13.58 -7.09 -4.56
CA ASN A 412 12.51 -7.78 -5.27
C ASN A 412 12.29 -7.25 -6.70
N GLU A 413 13.01 -6.20 -7.11
CA GLU A 413 12.80 -5.53 -8.40
C GLU A 413 14.09 -5.36 -9.21
N ALA A 414 15.26 -5.65 -8.65
CA ALA A 414 16.55 -5.43 -9.30
C ALA A 414 17.58 -6.49 -8.94
N PHE A 415 18.55 -6.70 -9.81
CA PHE A 415 19.67 -7.64 -9.66
C PHE A 415 20.93 -6.89 -9.33
N GLN A 416 21.46 -7.06 -8.12
CA GLN A 416 22.66 -6.34 -7.64
C GLN A 416 23.93 -6.70 -8.41
N SER A 417 24.05 -7.95 -8.85
CA SER A 417 25.24 -8.48 -9.55
C SER A 417 25.18 -8.36 -11.06
N MET A 418 24.18 -7.69 -11.60
CA MET A 418 24.11 -7.44 -13.04
C MET A 418 25.05 -6.29 -13.45
N ASP A 419 25.75 -6.46 -14.56
CA ASP A 419 26.65 -5.43 -15.11
C ASP A 419 25.87 -4.25 -15.71
N SER A 420 24.74 -4.51 -16.33
CA SER A 420 23.94 -3.49 -16.99
C SER A 420 22.44 -3.82 -17.01
N THR A 421 21.61 -2.80 -17.13
CA THR A 421 20.18 -2.97 -17.43
C THR A 421 20.01 -3.27 -18.91
N PHE A 422 19.20 -4.28 -19.24
CA PHE A 422 18.98 -4.68 -20.65
C PHE A 422 17.51 -5.04 -20.91
N ALA A 423 17.11 -4.97 -22.18
CA ALA A 423 15.77 -5.31 -22.63
C ALA A 423 15.65 -6.80 -22.97
N VAL A 424 14.52 -7.39 -22.60
CA VAL A 424 14.18 -8.78 -22.96
C VAL A 424 13.02 -8.77 -23.95
N PHE A 425 13.21 -9.48 -25.06
CA PHE A 425 12.21 -9.59 -26.14
C PHE A 425 11.62 -10.99 -26.26
N LYS A 426 12.28 -11.98 -25.67
CA LYS A 426 11.84 -13.36 -25.68
C LYS A 426 11.30 -13.75 -24.29
N ARG A 427 11.19 -15.03 -24.05
CA ARG A 427 10.80 -15.55 -22.75
C ARG A 427 11.91 -15.36 -21.72
N PHE A 428 11.52 -15.01 -20.53
CA PHE A 428 12.41 -14.96 -19.38
C PHE A 428 11.78 -15.65 -18.18
N TYR A 429 12.64 -16.08 -17.26
CA TYR A 429 12.26 -16.58 -15.94
C TYR A 429 13.02 -15.76 -14.90
N GLU A 430 12.29 -15.16 -13.98
CA GLU A 430 12.83 -14.24 -12.99
C GLU A 430 12.33 -14.66 -11.62
N GLY A 431 13.22 -14.71 -10.64
CA GLY A 431 12.85 -14.96 -9.26
C GLY A 431 13.63 -14.08 -8.30
N HIS A 432 12.95 -13.61 -7.28
CA HIS A 432 13.49 -12.82 -6.19
C HIS A 432 13.05 -13.39 -4.86
N TYR A 433 13.97 -13.44 -3.90
CA TYR A 433 13.73 -13.81 -2.53
C TYR A 433 14.36 -12.76 -1.60
N PHE A 434 13.64 -12.36 -0.59
CA PHE A 434 14.09 -11.40 0.42
C PHE A 434 13.63 -11.85 1.80
N HIS A 435 14.53 -11.85 2.77
CA HIS A 435 14.27 -12.27 4.14
C HIS A 435 14.75 -11.21 5.13
N GLU A 436 13.85 -10.74 5.98
CA GLU A 436 14.12 -9.89 7.13
C GLU A 436 14.11 -10.75 8.40
N PHE A 437 15.24 -10.92 9.04
CA PHE A 437 15.36 -11.76 10.24
C PHE A 437 14.84 -11.08 11.53
N ASN A 438 14.45 -9.81 11.46
CA ASN A 438 13.93 -9.03 12.59
C ASN A 438 14.82 -9.04 13.84
N GLY A 439 16.13 -9.20 13.68
CA GLY A 439 17.10 -9.27 14.75
C GLY A 439 17.24 -10.67 15.37
N ALA A 440 16.76 -11.72 14.74
CA ALA A 440 16.87 -13.09 15.22
C ALA A 440 18.33 -13.52 15.43
N ILE A 441 19.26 -12.99 14.66
CA ILE A 441 20.69 -13.24 14.74
C ILE A 441 21.41 -12.10 15.48
N LEU A 442 21.33 -10.87 14.99
CA LEU A 442 22.10 -9.74 15.50
C LEU A 442 21.69 -9.30 16.91
N ASN A 443 20.43 -9.47 17.30
CA ASN A 443 20.00 -9.15 18.68
C ASN A 443 20.63 -10.06 19.75
N LYS A 444 21.26 -11.17 19.37
CA LYS A 444 22.04 -12.02 20.29
C LYS A 444 23.38 -11.36 20.68
N ILE A 445 23.83 -10.37 19.89
CA ILE A 445 25.07 -9.63 20.15
C ILE A 445 24.71 -8.31 20.81
N PRO A 446 25.16 -8.04 22.07
CA PRO A 446 24.72 -6.88 22.86
C PRO A 446 24.94 -5.52 22.18
N LEU A 447 26.03 -5.39 21.42
CA LEU A 447 26.36 -4.16 20.69
C LEU A 447 25.34 -3.85 19.60
N PHE A 448 25.01 -4.83 18.75
CA PHE A 448 24.07 -4.66 17.64
C PHE A 448 22.64 -4.46 18.13
N LYS A 449 22.26 -5.11 19.25
CA LYS A 449 20.99 -4.87 19.93
C LYS A 449 20.82 -3.41 20.39
N LYS A 450 21.89 -2.78 20.91
CA LYS A 450 21.87 -1.37 21.32
C LYS A 450 21.67 -0.39 20.16
N ILE A 451 22.26 -0.69 19.02
CA ILE A 451 22.21 0.15 17.81
C ILE A 451 20.87 -0.06 17.05
N GLY A 452 20.15 -1.14 17.34
CA GLY A 452 18.87 -1.43 16.68
C GLY A 452 19.03 -1.91 15.23
N LEU A 453 20.19 -2.51 14.91
CA LEU A 453 20.41 -3.07 13.56
C LEU A 453 19.56 -4.32 13.35
N ARG A 454 19.08 -4.47 12.14
CA ARG A 454 18.35 -5.66 11.67
C ARG A 454 19.06 -6.23 10.47
N GLU A 455 19.19 -7.53 10.46
CA GLU A 455 19.73 -8.28 9.35
C GLU A 455 18.68 -8.59 8.29
N VAL A 456 19.13 -8.50 7.05
CA VAL A 456 18.34 -8.87 5.87
C VAL A 456 19.24 -9.69 4.93
N ALA A 457 18.66 -10.65 4.23
CA ALA A 457 19.30 -11.38 3.15
C ALA A 457 18.36 -11.50 1.96
N GLY A 458 18.90 -11.43 0.77
CA GLY A 458 18.13 -11.56 -0.45
C GLY A 458 18.94 -12.12 -1.58
N GLY A 459 18.25 -12.62 -2.59
CA GLY A 459 18.85 -13.14 -3.81
C GLY A 459 17.85 -13.16 -4.94
N GLY A 460 18.35 -13.17 -6.17
CA GLY A 460 17.53 -13.26 -7.35
C GLY A 460 18.22 -14.08 -8.43
N PHE A 461 17.43 -14.63 -9.33
CA PHE A 461 17.89 -15.29 -10.53
C PHE A 461 17.15 -14.79 -11.76
N LEU A 462 17.83 -14.82 -12.91
CA LEU A 462 17.28 -14.47 -14.21
C LEU A 462 17.82 -15.46 -15.24
N ILE A 463 16.90 -16.05 -16.03
CA ILE A 463 17.21 -17.00 -17.11
C ILE A 463 16.49 -16.56 -18.39
#